data_fabf0a88007732509c4c8f915764a165
#
_entry.id   fabf0a88007732509c4c8f915764a165
#
_cell.length_a   1.000
_cell.length_b   1.000
_cell.length_c   1.000
_cell.angle_alpha   90.00
_cell.angle_beta   90.00
_cell.angle_gamma   90.00
#
_symmetry.space_group_name_H-M   'P 1'
#
loop_
_entity.id
_entity.type
_entity.pdbx_description
1 polymer ?
#
loop_
_entity_poly.entity_id
_entity_poly.type
_entity_poly.pdbx_seq_one_letter_code
_entity_poly.pdbx_strand_id
1 'polypeptide(L)'
;MYQKNTRPSAPEPDHPLAARADRYELYQQSVQDVEAEIDFVEQTWSELRQRPAVYLREDFCGTANTACEWIKRDDTHHAIGIDLDEDVLAWGRANNLAVLESDQLQRIQVLQDDVLIARPRSSDIILAMNFSYYLFLTREELRRYFANARDGLASDGILFLDAYGGYEAPMVLTEPRECVTGDGQEFTYI
;
A
#
# COMPACT_ATOMS: atom_id res chain seq x y z
N MET A 1 14.32 -21.55 6.70
CA MET A 1 14.12 -21.50 8.18
C MET A 1 13.92 -20.02 8.52
N TYR A 2 12.66 -19.56 8.49
CA TYR A 2 12.33 -18.18 8.85
C TYR A 2 12.60 -17.99 10.35
N GLN A 3 13.51 -17.08 10.71
CA GLN A 3 13.62 -16.62 12.10
C GLN A 3 12.32 -15.86 12.42
N LYS A 4 11.57 -16.38 13.40
CA LYS A 4 10.47 -15.64 14.01
C LYS A 4 11.05 -14.31 14.52
N ASN A 5 10.60 -13.21 13.92
CA ASN A 5 10.83 -11.89 14.47
C ASN A 5 10.27 -11.89 15.89
N THR A 6 11.15 -11.91 16.86
CA THR A 6 10.78 -11.69 18.26
C THR A 6 10.24 -10.28 18.34
N ARG A 7 8.99 -10.14 18.79
CA ARG A 7 8.41 -8.84 19.14
C ARG A 7 9.45 -8.03 19.91
N PRO A 8 9.65 -6.75 19.58
CA PRO A 8 10.52 -5.90 20.38
C PRO A 8 10.06 -5.94 21.84
N SER A 9 11.02 -6.06 22.75
CA SER A 9 10.80 -5.96 24.18
C SER A 9 10.10 -4.62 24.49
N ALA A 10 9.24 -4.61 25.52
CA ALA A 10 8.57 -3.39 25.98
C ALA A 10 9.57 -2.22 26.03
N PRO A 11 9.20 -1.03 25.52
CA PRO A 11 10.10 0.11 25.44
C PRO A 11 10.62 0.49 26.83
N GLU A 12 11.89 0.80 26.90
CA GLU A 12 12.52 1.30 28.13
C GLU A 12 11.90 2.65 28.55
N PRO A 13 11.84 2.96 29.87
CA PRO A 13 11.18 4.15 30.37
C PRO A 13 11.72 5.52 29.88
N ASP A 14 12.90 5.51 29.23
CA ASP A 14 13.54 6.73 28.71
C ASP A 14 13.07 7.16 27.30
N HIS A 15 12.12 6.42 26.68
CA HIS A 15 11.56 6.79 25.38
C HIS A 15 10.02 6.92 25.42
N PRO A 16 9.47 7.86 26.17
CA PRO A 16 8.02 8.01 26.34
C PRO A 16 7.27 8.33 25.04
N LEU A 17 7.90 8.99 24.07
CA LEU A 17 7.31 9.29 22.76
C LEU A 17 7.23 8.02 21.89
N ALA A 18 8.28 7.24 21.81
CA ALA A 18 8.28 5.98 21.05
C ALA A 18 7.26 4.96 21.61
N ALA A 19 6.97 5.00 22.91
CA ALA A 19 5.96 4.14 23.53
C ALA A 19 4.50 4.51 23.16
N ARG A 20 4.27 5.75 22.72
CA ARG A 20 2.96 6.29 22.33
C ARG A 20 2.78 6.36 20.82
N ALA A 21 3.87 6.31 20.06
CA ALA A 21 3.85 6.44 18.63
C ALA A 21 3.11 5.28 17.98
N ASP A 22 2.16 5.59 17.11
CA ASP A 22 1.51 4.62 16.25
C ASP A 22 2.41 4.34 15.03
N ARG A 23 2.91 3.11 14.93
CA ARG A 23 3.83 2.71 13.86
C ARG A 23 3.23 2.84 12.46
N TYR A 24 1.92 2.64 12.33
CA TYR A 24 1.24 2.71 11.03
C TYR A 24 1.01 4.16 10.61
N GLU A 25 0.64 5.02 11.56
CA GLU A 25 0.54 6.46 11.31
C GLU A 25 1.89 7.04 10.89
N LEU A 26 2.96 6.74 11.65
CA LEU A 26 4.31 7.20 11.31
C LEU A 26 4.76 6.69 9.93
N TYR A 27 4.46 5.42 9.61
CA TYR A 27 4.78 4.86 8.31
C TYR A 27 4.07 5.58 7.18
N GLN A 28 2.76 5.80 7.28
CA GLN A 28 2.00 6.53 6.26
C GLN A 28 2.57 7.92 6.01
N GLN A 29 2.89 8.66 7.07
CA GLN A 29 3.38 10.03 6.95
C GLN A 29 4.84 10.13 6.49
N SER A 30 5.64 9.08 6.69
CA SER A 30 7.06 9.08 6.35
C SER A 30 7.35 8.50 4.97
N VAL A 31 6.58 7.50 4.54
CA VAL A 31 6.90 6.65 3.39
C VAL A 31 5.90 6.82 2.25
N GLN A 32 4.63 7.08 2.56
CA GLN A 32 3.57 7.12 1.56
C GLN A 32 3.24 8.57 1.16
N ASP A 33 3.20 8.82 -0.15
CA ASP A 33 2.59 10.00 -0.77
C ASP A 33 1.49 9.53 -1.71
N VAL A 34 0.35 9.13 -1.11
CA VAL A 34 -0.74 8.48 -1.85
C VAL A 34 -1.39 9.41 -2.88
N GLU A 35 -1.36 10.72 -2.64
CA GLU A 35 -1.88 11.69 -3.60
C GLU A 35 -1.02 11.70 -4.87
N ALA A 36 0.30 11.81 -4.71
CA ALA A 36 1.22 11.76 -5.84
C ALA A 36 1.22 10.40 -6.56
N GLU A 37 1.09 9.30 -5.81
CA GLU A 37 0.95 7.96 -6.40
C GLU A 37 -0.29 7.86 -7.29
N ILE A 38 -1.45 8.28 -6.81
CA ILE A 38 -2.70 8.24 -7.58
C ILE A 38 -2.67 9.21 -8.76
N ASP A 39 -2.13 10.42 -8.59
CA ASP A 39 -1.93 11.37 -9.69
C ASP A 39 -1.10 10.75 -10.83
N PHE A 40 0.00 10.09 -10.50
CA PHE A 40 0.84 9.39 -11.48
C PHE A 40 0.09 8.24 -12.18
N VAL A 41 -0.69 7.46 -11.42
CA VAL A 41 -1.46 6.34 -11.94
C VAL A 41 -2.56 6.81 -12.89
N GLU A 42 -3.32 7.84 -12.51
CA GLU A 42 -4.39 8.43 -13.34
C GLU A 42 -3.83 9.08 -14.61
N GLN A 43 -2.74 9.84 -14.47
CA GLN A 43 -2.06 10.43 -15.63
C GLN A 43 -1.60 9.35 -16.60
N THR A 44 -0.88 8.32 -16.11
CA THR A 44 -0.38 7.23 -16.94
C THR A 44 -1.51 6.48 -17.63
N TRP A 45 -2.60 6.22 -16.89
CA TRP A 45 -3.78 5.58 -17.47
C TRP A 45 -4.37 6.42 -18.59
N SER A 46 -4.57 7.73 -18.37
CA SER A 46 -5.15 8.63 -19.37
C SER A 46 -4.30 8.75 -20.64
N GLU A 47 -2.99 8.68 -20.51
CA GLU A 47 -2.05 8.69 -21.65
C GLU A 47 -2.11 7.39 -22.47
N LEU A 48 -2.33 6.25 -21.81
CA LEU A 48 -2.28 4.93 -22.44
C LEU A 48 -3.65 4.37 -22.82
N ARG A 49 -4.74 4.90 -22.28
CA ARG A 49 -6.10 4.37 -22.47
C ARG A 49 -7.09 5.47 -22.84
N GLN A 50 -8.10 5.11 -23.64
CA GLN A 50 -9.12 6.03 -24.13
C GLN A 50 -10.43 5.93 -23.32
N ARG A 51 -10.39 5.37 -22.13
CA ARG A 51 -11.52 5.25 -21.22
C ARG A 51 -11.08 5.52 -19.79
N PRO A 52 -11.97 5.93 -18.89
CA PRO A 52 -11.64 6.06 -17.48
C PRO A 52 -11.30 4.69 -16.87
N ALA A 53 -10.40 4.68 -15.89
CA ALA A 53 -10.23 3.55 -14.98
C ALA A 53 -11.32 3.61 -13.92
N VAL A 54 -11.85 2.46 -13.53
CA VAL A 54 -12.91 2.36 -12.53
C VAL A 54 -12.50 1.44 -11.38
N TYR A 55 -11.85 0.33 -11.68
CA TYR A 55 -11.53 -0.70 -10.70
C TYR A 55 -10.03 -0.76 -10.41
N LEU A 56 -9.68 -0.45 -9.18
CA LEU A 56 -8.32 -0.57 -8.67
C LEU A 56 -8.21 -1.77 -7.71
N ARG A 57 -7.14 -2.55 -7.84
CA ARG A 57 -6.67 -3.53 -6.86
C ARG A 57 -5.32 -3.09 -6.32
N GLU A 58 -5.20 -3.00 -5.01
CA GLU A 58 -3.96 -2.73 -4.30
C GLU A 58 -3.48 -4.04 -3.65
N ASP A 59 -2.42 -4.63 -4.19
CA ASP A 59 -1.74 -5.79 -3.62
C ASP A 59 -0.76 -5.32 -2.53
N PHE A 60 -0.68 -6.06 -1.42
CA PHE A 60 0.10 -5.66 -0.23
C PHE A 60 -0.38 -4.31 0.34
N CYS A 61 -1.69 -4.15 0.43
CA CYS A 61 -2.31 -2.83 0.69
C CYS A 61 -2.02 -2.27 2.09
N GLY A 62 -1.53 -3.08 3.02
CA GLY A 62 -1.27 -2.66 4.39
C GLY A 62 -2.50 -1.98 5.02
N THR A 63 -2.39 -0.68 5.29
CA THR A 63 -3.50 0.11 5.85
C THR A 63 -4.57 0.53 4.83
N ALA A 64 -4.43 0.13 3.55
CA ALA A 64 -5.30 0.49 2.44
C ALA A 64 -5.42 2.02 2.20
N ASN A 65 -4.37 2.77 2.52
CA ASN A 65 -4.38 4.23 2.39
C ASN A 65 -4.50 4.67 0.91
N THR A 66 -3.75 4.03 0.00
CA THR A 66 -3.80 4.31 -1.44
C THR A 66 -5.16 3.94 -2.04
N ALA A 67 -5.73 2.79 -1.63
CA ALA A 67 -7.09 2.41 -2.03
C ALA A 67 -8.15 3.41 -1.54
N CYS A 68 -8.00 3.95 -0.34
CA CYS A 68 -8.89 5.00 0.18
C CYS A 68 -8.74 6.30 -0.61
N GLU A 69 -7.52 6.69 -0.98
CA GLU A 69 -7.31 7.88 -1.81
C GLU A 69 -7.97 7.72 -3.19
N TRP A 70 -7.81 6.55 -3.83
CA TRP A 70 -8.50 6.25 -5.10
C TRP A 70 -10.01 6.45 -5.03
N ILE A 71 -10.65 5.94 -3.95
CA ILE A 71 -12.10 6.05 -3.76
C ILE A 71 -12.57 7.48 -3.60
N LYS A 72 -11.75 8.36 -3.03
CA LYS A 72 -12.09 9.79 -2.81
C LYS A 72 -12.06 10.61 -4.10
N ARG A 73 -11.30 10.18 -5.11
CA ARG A 73 -11.06 10.94 -6.35
C ARG A 73 -12.28 11.02 -7.27
N ASP A 74 -13.08 9.93 -7.33
CA ASP A 74 -14.25 9.88 -8.22
C ASP A 74 -15.33 8.96 -7.64
N ASP A 75 -16.59 9.31 -7.85
CA ASP A 75 -17.75 8.54 -7.35
C ASP A 75 -18.04 7.26 -8.15
N THR A 76 -17.37 7.07 -9.29
CA THR A 76 -17.38 5.82 -10.05
C THR A 76 -16.26 4.86 -9.68
N HIS A 77 -15.28 5.31 -8.88
CA HIS A 77 -14.14 4.50 -8.49
C HIS A 77 -14.50 3.39 -7.51
N HIS A 78 -13.95 2.21 -7.72
CA HIS A 78 -14.02 1.04 -6.85
C HIS A 78 -12.61 0.55 -6.52
N ALA A 79 -12.42 0.04 -5.30
CA ALA A 79 -11.13 -0.48 -4.86
C ALA A 79 -11.24 -1.82 -4.13
N ILE A 80 -10.19 -2.64 -4.26
CA ILE A 80 -9.97 -3.84 -3.46
C ILE A 80 -8.53 -3.82 -2.95
N GLY A 81 -8.35 -3.72 -1.64
CA GLY A 81 -7.06 -3.92 -0.98
C GLY A 81 -6.88 -5.37 -0.54
N ILE A 82 -5.68 -5.93 -0.73
CA ILE A 82 -5.34 -7.29 -0.33
C ILE A 82 -4.07 -7.27 0.49
N ASP A 83 -4.11 -7.84 1.70
CA ASP A 83 -2.95 -8.04 2.56
C ASP A 83 -3.10 -9.31 3.39
N LEU A 84 -1.98 -9.88 3.84
CA LEU A 84 -1.97 -11.06 4.70
C LEU A 84 -2.08 -10.71 6.19
N ASP A 85 -1.62 -9.53 6.57
CA ASP A 85 -1.51 -9.11 7.97
C ASP A 85 -2.82 -8.49 8.46
N GLU A 86 -3.58 -9.26 9.25
CA GLU A 86 -4.84 -8.79 9.84
C GLU A 86 -4.66 -7.61 10.80
N ASP A 87 -3.52 -7.49 11.49
CA ASP A 87 -3.30 -6.38 12.43
C ASP A 87 -3.23 -5.04 11.67
N VAL A 88 -2.52 -5.00 10.53
CA VAL A 88 -2.44 -3.80 9.70
C VAL A 88 -3.78 -3.50 9.02
N LEU A 89 -4.49 -4.53 8.55
CA LEU A 89 -5.83 -4.36 7.96
C LEU A 89 -6.85 -3.84 8.99
N ALA A 90 -6.82 -4.35 10.22
CA ALA A 90 -7.69 -3.88 11.30
C ALA A 90 -7.42 -2.41 11.62
N TRP A 91 -6.15 -2.01 11.67
CA TRP A 91 -5.78 -0.61 11.86
C TRP A 91 -6.29 0.27 10.69
N GLY A 92 -6.10 -0.16 9.46
CA GLY A 92 -6.59 0.52 8.26
C GLY A 92 -8.11 0.71 8.26
N ARG A 93 -8.87 -0.33 8.66
CA ARG A 93 -10.33 -0.22 8.83
C ARG A 93 -10.71 0.81 9.89
N ALA A 94 -10.00 0.84 11.00
CA ALA A 94 -10.30 1.73 12.13
C ALA A 94 -9.91 3.19 11.88
N ASN A 95 -8.92 3.46 11.02
CA ASN A 95 -8.36 4.81 10.84
C ASN A 95 -8.61 5.35 9.42
N ASN A 96 -8.32 4.60 8.36
CA ASN A 96 -8.43 5.09 6.99
C ASN A 96 -9.83 4.88 6.40
N LEU A 97 -10.44 3.69 6.60
CA LEU A 97 -11.78 3.44 6.09
C LEU A 97 -12.85 4.13 6.94
N ALA A 98 -12.65 4.24 8.25
CA ALA A 98 -13.63 4.84 9.16
C ALA A 98 -13.93 6.32 8.88
N VAL A 99 -13.05 7.02 8.16
CA VAL A 99 -13.23 8.43 7.79
C VAL A 99 -13.85 8.62 6.41
N LEU A 100 -14.11 7.52 5.69
CA LEU A 100 -14.77 7.56 4.38
C LEU A 100 -16.28 7.78 4.54
N GLU A 101 -16.87 8.46 3.58
CA GLU A 101 -18.33 8.63 3.49
C GLU A 101 -19.04 7.29 3.20
N SER A 102 -20.33 7.21 3.54
CA SER A 102 -21.07 5.95 3.45
C SER A 102 -21.15 5.36 2.03
N ASP A 103 -21.19 6.17 0.99
CA ASP A 103 -21.16 5.75 -0.40
C ASP A 103 -19.75 5.30 -0.83
N GLN A 104 -18.70 5.95 -0.32
CA GLN A 104 -17.30 5.55 -0.52
C GLN A 104 -17.03 4.17 0.08
N LEU A 105 -17.51 3.93 1.32
CA LEU A 105 -17.40 2.63 1.98
C LEU A 105 -18.06 1.48 1.21
N GLN A 106 -19.08 1.74 0.42
CA GLN A 106 -19.73 0.71 -0.41
C GLN A 106 -18.90 0.32 -1.64
N ARG A 107 -17.90 1.13 -2.00
CA ARG A 107 -17.10 0.97 -3.21
C ARG A 107 -15.68 0.42 -2.94
N ILE A 108 -15.33 0.21 -1.64
CA ILE A 108 -14.03 -0.34 -1.23
C ILE A 108 -14.22 -1.66 -0.47
N GLN A 109 -13.35 -2.62 -0.76
CA GLN A 109 -13.20 -3.86 -0.01
C GLN A 109 -11.75 -4.02 0.46
N VAL A 110 -11.57 -4.55 1.67
CA VAL A 110 -10.26 -4.92 2.20
C VAL A 110 -10.29 -6.38 2.61
N LEU A 111 -9.45 -7.19 1.97
CA LEU A 111 -9.43 -8.64 2.09
C LEU A 111 -8.15 -9.09 2.79
N GLN A 112 -8.30 -9.92 3.81
CA GLN A 112 -7.18 -10.69 4.34
C GLN A 112 -6.99 -11.92 3.45
N ASP A 113 -6.06 -11.85 2.50
CA ASP A 113 -5.81 -12.92 1.54
C ASP A 113 -4.37 -12.87 1.01
N ASP A 114 -3.94 -13.95 0.36
CA ASP A 114 -2.62 -14.05 -0.27
C ASP A 114 -2.70 -13.59 -1.74
N VAL A 115 -1.93 -12.58 -2.09
CA VAL A 115 -1.85 -12.04 -3.47
C VAL A 115 -1.41 -13.08 -4.50
N LEU A 116 -0.81 -14.20 -4.08
CA LEU A 116 -0.46 -15.32 -4.96
C LEU A 116 -1.67 -16.15 -5.41
N ILE A 117 -2.77 -16.09 -4.67
CA ILE A 117 -3.94 -16.94 -4.91
C ILE A 117 -5.27 -16.17 -4.93
N ALA A 118 -5.31 -14.96 -4.40
CA ALA A 118 -6.51 -14.12 -4.39
C ALA A 118 -7.10 -13.95 -5.81
N ARG A 119 -8.41 -14.08 -5.93
CA ARG A 119 -9.14 -13.96 -7.20
C ARG A 119 -10.33 -13.00 -7.04
N PRO A 120 -10.06 -11.72 -6.74
CA PRO A 120 -11.11 -10.72 -6.77
C PRO A 120 -11.60 -10.52 -8.21
N ARG A 121 -12.59 -9.63 -8.36
CA ARG A 121 -13.02 -9.22 -9.71
C ARG A 121 -11.85 -8.64 -10.52
N SER A 122 -11.97 -8.68 -11.85
CA SER A 122 -11.00 -8.06 -12.76
C SER A 122 -10.90 -6.55 -12.54
N SER A 123 -9.66 -6.04 -12.51
CA SER A 123 -9.33 -4.65 -12.23
C SER A 123 -8.71 -3.96 -13.45
N ASP A 124 -8.97 -2.67 -13.60
CA ASP A 124 -8.32 -1.83 -14.60
C ASP A 124 -6.86 -1.58 -14.23
N ILE A 125 -6.64 -1.36 -12.93
CA ILE A 125 -5.33 -1.07 -12.37
C ILE A 125 -5.04 -2.04 -11.24
N ILE A 126 -3.82 -2.60 -11.23
CA ILE A 126 -3.26 -3.30 -10.07
C ILE A 126 -2.02 -2.53 -9.63
N LEU A 127 -1.94 -2.20 -8.34
CA LEU A 127 -0.79 -1.59 -7.70
C LEU A 127 -0.07 -2.61 -6.81
N ALA A 128 1.26 -2.63 -6.85
CA ALA A 128 2.11 -3.30 -5.87
C ALA A 128 3.32 -2.40 -5.60
N MET A 129 3.08 -1.39 -4.77
CA MET A 129 4.01 -0.31 -4.48
C MET A 129 4.93 -0.66 -3.29
N ASN A 130 5.89 0.22 -3.01
CA ASN A 130 6.88 0.07 -1.94
C ASN A 130 7.69 -1.23 -2.06
N PHE A 131 8.03 -1.63 -3.30
CA PHE A 131 8.82 -2.82 -3.64
C PHE A 131 8.27 -4.11 -3.02
N SER A 132 6.99 -4.17 -2.65
CA SER A 132 6.41 -5.26 -1.86
C SER A 132 6.58 -6.63 -2.51
N TYR A 133 6.60 -6.70 -3.86
CA TYR A 133 6.87 -7.94 -4.58
C TYR A 133 8.31 -8.47 -4.40
N TYR A 134 9.25 -7.71 -3.83
CA TYR A 134 10.59 -8.18 -3.45
C TYR A 134 10.55 -9.22 -2.33
N LEU A 135 9.42 -9.40 -1.65
CA LEU A 135 9.19 -10.51 -0.71
C LEU A 135 9.31 -11.88 -1.39
N PHE A 136 9.07 -11.96 -2.70
CA PHE A 136 9.19 -13.19 -3.47
C PHE A 136 10.65 -13.43 -3.85
N LEU A 137 11.33 -14.25 -3.05
CA LEU A 137 12.77 -14.50 -3.18
C LEU A 137 13.11 -15.51 -4.28
N THR A 138 12.11 -16.26 -4.78
CA THR A 138 12.32 -17.24 -5.84
C THR A 138 11.67 -16.78 -7.15
N ARG A 139 12.28 -17.16 -8.26
CA ARG A 139 11.71 -16.90 -9.59
C ARG A 139 10.33 -17.56 -9.75
N GLU A 140 10.10 -18.69 -9.10
CA GLU A 140 8.83 -19.41 -9.16
C GLU A 140 7.72 -18.63 -8.47
N GLU A 141 7.94 -18.14 -7.26
CA GLU A 141 6.97 -17.31 -6.54
C GLU A 141 6.66 -16.02 -7.30
N LEU A 142 7.71 -15.34 -7.81
CA LEU A 142 7.55 -14.13 -8.58
C LEU A 142 6.73 -14.38 -9.87
N ARG A 143 6.96 -15.50 -10.56
CA ARG A 143 6.15 -15.88 -11.74
C ARG A 143 4.70 -16.20 -11.37
N ARG A 144 4.44 -16.83 -10.22
CA ARG A 144 3.08 -17.06 -9.71
C ARG A 144 2.39 -15.75 -9.43
N TYR A 145 3.06 -14.81 -8.78
CA TYR A 145 2.53 -13.48 -8.52
C TYR A 145 2.14 -12.77 -9.82
N PHE A 146 3.06 -12.64 -10.77
CA PHE A 146 2.76 -11.97 -12.05
C PHE A 146 1.70 -12.69 -12.88
N ALA A 147 1.62 -14.00 -12.80
CA ALA A 147 0.54 -14.75 -13.44
C ALA A 147 -0.81 -14.41 -12.80
N ASN A 148 -0.86 -14.35 -11.45
CA ASN A 148 -2.07 -13.98 -10.73
C ASN A 148 -2.49 -12.52 -11.02
N ALA A 149 -1.55 -11.58 -10.99
CA ALA A 149 -1.81 -10.19 -11.30
C ALA A 149 -2.34 -10.04 -12.75
N ARG A 150 -1.68 -10.67 -13.72
CA ARG A 150 -2.13 -10.65 -15.12
C ARG A 150 -3.55 -11.20 -15.27
N ASP A 151 -3.86 -12.32 -14.61
CA ASP A 151 -5.18 -12.95 -14.68
C ASP A 151 -6.26 -12.12 -13.96
N GLY A 152 -5.85 -11.25 -13.03
CA GLY A 152 -6.71 -10.30 -12.33
C GLY A 152 -6.92 -8.98 -13.07
N LEU A 153 -6.15 -8.68 -14.11
CA LEU A 153 -6.29 -7.47 -14.91
C LEU A 153 -7.41 -7.61 -15.96
N ALA A 154 -8.05 -6.49 -16.27
CA ALA A 154 -8.85 -6.33 -17.47
C ALA A 154 -7.94 -6.51 -18.71
N SER A 155 -8.53 -6.75 -19.89
CA SER A 155 -7.77 -7.02 -21.12
C SER A 155 -6.82 -5.90 -21.54
N ASP A 156 -7.12 -4.67 -21.14
CA ASP A 156 -6.33 -3.46 -21.33
C ASP A 156 -5.79 -2.88 -20.02
N GLY A 157 -5.89 -3.65 -18.92
CA GLY A 157 -5.45 -3.23 -17.59
C GLY A 157 -3.95 -3.02 -17.48
N ILE A 158 -3.53 -2.30 -16.44
CA ILE A 158 -2.14 -1.94 -16.17
C ILE A 158 -1.74 -2.39 -14.76
N LEU A 159 -0.59 -3.07 -14.66
CA LEU A 159 0.09 -3.35 -13.40
C LEU A 159 1.16 -2.29 -13.17
N PHE A 160 1.09 -1.57 -12.05
CA PHE A 160 2.10 -0.63 -11.60
C PHE A 160 2.97 -1.28 -10.53
N LEU A 161 4.26 -1.14 -10.70
CA LEU A 161 5.30 -1.64 -9.80
C LEU A 161 6.35 -0.56 -9.65
N ASP A 162 6.80 -0.33 -8.45
CA ASP A 162 8.00 0.45 -8.20
C ASP A 162 9.20 -0.47 -7.96
N ALA A 163 10.39 0.06 -8.07
CA ALA A 163 11.62 -0.70 -7.88
C ALA A 163 12.66 0.16 -7.17
N TYR A 164 13.15 -0.34 -6.05
CA TYR A 164 14.33 0.23 -5.41
C TYR A 164 15.58 -0.31 -6.10
N GLY A 165 16.41 0.60 -6.66
CA GLY A 165 17.59 0.20 -7.40
C GLY A 165 18.47 1.39 -7.74
N GLY A 166 19.57 1.12 -8.44
CA GLY A 166 20.56 2.12 -8.81
C GLY A 166 21.90 1.87 -8.11
N TYR A 167 22.91 2.68 -8.43
CA TYR A 167 24.28 2.52 -7.92
C TYR A 167 24.39 2.85 -6.41
N GLU A 168 23.45 3.62 -5.87
CA GLU A 168 23.39 3.99 -4.45
C GLU A 168 22.63 2.97 -3.59
N ALA A 169 21.80 2.13 -4.19
CA ALA A 169 20.98 1.16 -3.48
C ALA A 169 21.76 0.24 -2.49
N PRO A 170 23.02 -0.18 -2.77
CA PRO A 170 23.80 -0.97 -1.82
C PRO A 170 24.57 -0.11 -0.81
N MET A 171 24.50 1.22 -0.89
CA MET A 171 25.23 2.10 0.03
C MET A 171 24.45 2.26 1.34
N VAL A 172 25.16 2.35 2.44
CA VAL A 172 24.59 2.77 3.72
C VAL A 172 24.47 4.28 3.70
N LEU A 173 23.28 4.78 3.46
CA LEU A 173 22.96 6.21 3.48
C LEU A 173 22.06 6.49 4.66
N THR A 174 22.23 7.68 5.26
CA THR A 174 21.31 8.20 6.26
C THR A 174 20.63 9.41 5.67
N GLU A 175 19.35 9.29 5.42
CA GLU A 175 18.55 10.36 4.81
C GLU A 175 17.46 10.79 5.79
N PRO A 176 17.75 11.76 6.67
CA PRO A 176 16.74 12.24 7.60
C PRO A 176 15.64 12.99 6.84
N ARG A 177 14.40 12.65 7.17
CA ARG A 177 13.22 13.34 6.66
C ARG A 177 12.42 13.91 7.83
N GLU A 178 12.17 15.21 7.82
CA GLU A 178 11.30 15.85 8.79
C GLU A 178 9.85 15.63 8.39
N CYS A 179 9.06 15.14 9.32
CA CYS A 179 7.65 14.83 9.15
C CYS A 179 6.84 15.46 10.27
N VAL A 180 5.55 15.66 10.01
CA VAL A 180 4.60 16.21 11.00
C VAL A 180 3.41 15.29 11.09
N THR A 181 3.04 14.85 12.30
CA THR A 181 1.85 14.05 12.56
C THR A 181 0.57 14.84 12.35
N GLY A 182 -0.57 14.17 12.20
CA GLY A 182 -1.87 14.81 12.02
C GLY A 182 -2.29 15.72 13.20
N ASP A 183 -1.74 15.50 14.40
CA ASP A 183 -1.90 16.36 15.58
C ASP A 183 -0.85 17.49 15.69
N GLY A 184 0.03 17.62 14.70
CA GLY A 184 1.03 18.67 14.59
C GLY A 184 2.35 18.39 15.33
N GLN A 185 2.62 17.14 15.75
CA GLN A 185 3.92 16.79 16.31
C GLN A 185 4.96 16.63 15.21
N GLU A 186 6.14 17.25 15.41
CA GLU A 186 7.28 17.08 14.51
C GLU A 186 8.11 15.87 14.92
N PHE A 187 8.54 15.09 13.93
CA PHE A 187 9.46 13.98 14.13
C PHE A 187 10.40 13.82 12.94
N THR A 188 11.56 13.20 13.18
CA THR A 188 12.50 12.88 12.11
C THR A 188 12.46 11.38 11.85
N TYR A 189 12.14 11.02 10.61
CA TYR A 189 12.29 9.66 10.09
C TYR A 189 13.73 9.50 9.56
N ILE A 190 14.39 8.39 9.94
CA ILE A 190 15.78 8.08 9.54
C ILE A 190 15.85 6.68 8.97
#